data_b4216a9cb1dfb37507938561ea0ca505
#
_entry.id   b4216a9cb1dfb37507938561ea0ca505
#
_cell.length_a   1.000
_cell.length_b   1.000
_cell.length_c   1.000
_cell.angle_alpha   90.00
_cell.angle_beta   90.00
_cell.angle_gamma   90.00
#
_symmetry.space_group_name_H-M   'P 1'
#
loop_
_entity.id
_entity.type
_entity.pdbx_description
1 polymer ?
#
loop_
_entity_poly.entity_id
_entity_poly.type
_entity_poly.pdbx_seq_one_letter_code
_entity_poly.pdbx_strand_id
1 'polypeptide(L)'
;MNATILPEKKKHYPVLLNEIISIITPQYGGTFIDCTFGQGGYTKKILEYSKSKVIALDRDEKSKIISSNIKKKFKNRFFFKNKKFSQINDLELKKETVKSIIFDLGCSYTQIKDPKKGLSFNSVGDLNMKMGLNDFSAKEVIHKLDQKDLEKIFKYFGDEKDSKRIAYKIVKNREIKKINTQYLVKIIEISKKKKNFKIHSATKVFQALRIFVNKEISELIYGLINAAKIIKPGGIIIVVTFHSLEDKIVKFFFKSLSERKSISRYMPKINEKDNLFKLTIKKPIVPTNEEIKKNPSSRSAKLRFAIKDKNILNFEKEILEKFNYLLETENLSEKIWKN
;
A
#
# COMPACT_ATOMS: atom_id res chain seq x y z
N MET A 1 47.28 -4.87 10.39
CA MET A 1 46.31 -3.83 9.92
C MET A 1 45.04 -4.53 9.53
N ASN A 2 44.03 -4.53 10.39
CA ASN A 2 42.73 -5.15 10.11
C ASN A 2 41.86 -4.10 9.43
N ALA A 3 41.66 -4.24 8.12
CA ALA A 3 40.73 -3.45 7.38
C ALA A 3 39.31 -3.82 7.82
N THR A 4 38.67 -2.93 8.56
CA THR A 4 37.24 -3.03 8.91
C THR A 4 36.45 -2.87 7.63
N ILE A 5 35.97 -3.98 7.08
CA ILE A 5 35.06 -3.99 5.94
C ILE A 5 33.75 -3.37 6.43
N LEU A 6 33.53 -2.11 6.10
CA LEU A 6 32.23 -1.45 6.30
C LEU A 6 31.16 -2.26 5.53
N PRO A 7 30.03 -2.61 6.16
CA PRO A 7 29.00 -3.37 5.46
C PRO A 7 28.51 -2.53 4.27
N GLU A 8 28.60 -3.09 3.05
CA GLU A 8 28.05 -2.50 1.84
C GLU A 8 26.61 -2.04 2.12
N LYS A 9 26.31 -0.77 1.83
CA LYS A 9 24.94 -0.25 1.83
C LYS A 9 24.11 -1.16 0.93
N LYS A 10 23.31 -2.06 1.50
CA LYS A 10 22.38 -2.90 0.74
C LYS A 10 21.54 -2.00 -0.16
N LYS A 11 21.84 -2.03 -1.45
CA LYS A 11 21.06 -1.33 -2.47
C LYS A 11 19.62 -1.81 -2.34
N HIS A 12 18.71 -0.89 -2.09
CA HIS A 12 17.28 -1.20 -2.10
C HIS A 12 16.89 -1.62 -3.53
N TYR A 13 16.58 -2.89 -3.70
CA TYR A 13 16.09 -3.42 -4.97
C TYR A 13 14.55 -3.32 -4.97
N PRO A 14 13.95 -2.73 -6.01
CA PRO A 14 12.48 -2.75 -6.18
C PRO A 14 11.99 -4.19 -6.27
N VAL A 15 10.87 -4.47 -5.63
CA VAL A 15 10.29 -5.81 -5.60
C VAL A 15 9.69 -6.16 -6.97
N LEU A 16 9.93 -7.38 -7.48
CA LEU A 16 9.37 -7.85 -8.76
C LEU A 16 9.66 -6.89 -9.94
N LEU A 17 10.86 -6.26 -9.93
CA LEU A 17 11.23 -5.24 -10.91
C LEU A 17 11.18 -5.78 -12.34
N ASN A 18 11.77 -6.95 -12.58
CA ASN A 18 11.86 -7.55 -13.91
C ASN A 18 10.46 -7.90 -14.45
N GLU A 19 9.61 -8.44 -13.61
CA GLU A 19 8.23 -8.78 -13.92
C GLU A 19 7.42 -7.53 -14.29
N ILE A 20 7.54 -6.45 -13.51
CA ILE A 20 6.87 -5.19 -13.80
C ILE A 20 7.35 -4.62 -15.12
N ILE A 21 8.66 -4.54 -15.36
CA ILE A 21 9.22 -4.01 -16.63
C ILE A 21 8.78 -4.86 -17.81
N SER A 22 8.74 -6.18 -17.67
CA SER A 22 8.25 -7.08 -18.74
C SER A 22 6.77 -6.85 -19.06
N ILE A 23 5.93 -6.60 -18.05
CA ILE A 23 4.49 -6.36 -18.24
C ILE A 23 4.22 -5.01 -18.89
N ILE A 24 4.88 -3.93 -18.43
CA ILE A 24 4.62 -2.56 -18.92
C ILE A 24 5.32 -2.22 -20.23
N THR A 25 6.31 -3.03 -20.64
CA THR A 25 7.02 -2.92 -21.92
C THR A 25 7.46 -1.47 -22.26
N PRO A 26 8.29 -0.81 -21.42
CA PRO A 26 8.60 0.62 -21.58
C PRO A 26 9.44 0.93 -22.83
N GLN A 27 10.02 -0.09 -23.49
CA GLN A 27 10.73 0.05 -24.77
C GLN A 27 9.85 0.64 -25.88
N TYR A 28 8.53 0.45 -25.81
CA TYR A 28 7.59 1.04 -26.76
C TYR A 28 7.20 2.48 -26.44
N GLY A 29 7.76 3.04 -25.35
CA GLY A 29 7.53 4.41 -24.93
C GLY A 29 6.16 4.65 -24.31
N GLY A 30 5.90 5.92 -23.99
CA GLY A 30 4.66 6.38 -23.38
C GLY A 30 4.84 6.96 -21.98
N THR A 31 3.73 7.31 -21.35
CA THR A 31 3.73 7.88 -19.99
C THR A 31 3.35 6.82 -18.97
N PHE A 32 4.16 6.69 -17.94
CA PHE A 32 4.01 5.77 -16.82
C PHE A 32 3.79 6.56 -15.54
N ILE A 33 2.88 6.11 -14.68
CA ILE A 33 2.66 6.72 -13.38
C ILE A 33 3.17 5.77 -12.30
N ASP A 34 4.15 6.22 -11.51
CA ASP A 34 4.67 5.54 -10.34
C ASP A 34 4.01 6.16 -9.10
N CYS A 35 3.00 5.49 -8.55
CA CYS A 35 2.19 6.00 -7.45
C CYS A 35 2.86 5.92 -6.08
N THR A 36 4.00 5.23 -6.00
CA THR A 36 4.74 4.92 -4.77
C THR A 36 6.23 5.05 -5.00
N PHE A 37 6.64 6.26 -5.39
CA PHE A 37 7.99 6.54 -5.88
C PHE A 37 9.12 6.06 -4.95
N GLY A 38 9.02 6.30 -3.64
CA GLY A 38 10.00 5.90 -2.63
C GLY A 38 11.44 6.30 -2.97
N GLN A 39 12.28 5.32 -3.26
CA GLN A 39 13.67 5.52 -3.70
C GLN A 39 13.82 5.64 -5.23
N GLY A 40 12.71 5.64 -5.96
CA GLY A 40 12.65 5.79 -7.41
C GLY A 40 13.16 4.57 -8.19
N GLY A 41 13.00 3.37 -7.64
CA GLY A 41 13.51 2.16 -8.26
C GLY A 41 12.87 1.85 -9.60
N TYR A 42 11.55 1.75 -9.66
CA TYR A 42 10.80 1.55 -10.92
C TYR A 42 10.98 2.74 -11.84
N THR A 43 10.83 3.96 -11.33
CA THR A 43 11.02 5.20 -12.09
C THR A 43 12.36 5.25 -12.82
N LYS A 44 13.47 4.95 -12.13
CA LYS A 44 14.81 4.94 -12.75
C LYS A 44 14.90 3.92 -13.87
N LYS A 45 14.37 2.70 -13.64
CA LYS A 45 14.41 1.62 -14.62
C LYS A 45 13.59 1.95 -15.86
N ILE A 46 12.40 2.52 -15.69
CA ILE A 46 11.55 2.96 -16.81
C ILE A 46 12.24 4.08 -17.63
N LEU A 47 12.90 5.03 -16.96
CA LEU A 47 13.58 6.15 -17.62
C LEU A 47 14.86 5.76 -18.37
N GLU A 48 15.38 4.54 -18.19
CA GLU A 48 16.45 4.00 -19.07
C GLU A 48 16.01 3.90 -20.53
N TYR A 49 14.71 3.72 -20.78
CA TYR A 49 14.13 3.69 -22.11
C TYR A 49 13.84 5.11 -22.60
N SER A 50 14.48 5.52 -23.71
CA SER A 50 14.52 6.91 -24.18
C SER A 50 13.15 7.51 -24.51
N LYS A 51 12.19 6.69 -24.97
CA LYS A 51 10.84 7.11 -25.35
C LYS A 51 9.84 7.14 -24.17
N SER A 52 10.28 6.79 -22.95
CA SER A 52 9.42 6.71 -21.78
C SER A 52 9.46 7.99 -20.94
N LYS A 53 8.30 8.40 -20.43
CA LYS A 53 8.10 9.46 -19.46
C LYS A 53 7.55 8.88 -18.18
N VAL A 54 7.90 9.45 -17.01
CA VAL A 54 7.38 9.03 -15.71
C VAL A 54 6.83 10.21 -14.94
N ILE A 55 5.61 10.07 -14.45
CA ILE A 55 5.02 10.93 -13.43
C ILE A 55 5.03 10.12 -12.13
N ALA A 56 5.75 10.61 -11.13
CA ALA A 56 5.92 9.91 -9.86
C ALA A 56 5.20 10.64 -8.74
N LEU A 57 4.50 9.88 -7.91
CA LEU A 57 3.81 10.36 -6.72
C LEU A 57 4.46 9.76 -5.47
N ASP A 58 4.57 10.55 -4.42
CA ASP A 58 4.91 10.07 -3.08
C ASP A 58 4.36 11.02 -2.03
N ARG A 59 3.87 10.46 -0.94
CA ARG A 59 3.40 11.23 0.22
C ARG A 59 4.52 11.60 1.20
N ASP A 60 5.68 10.90 1.14
CA ASP A 60 6.84 11.19 2.00
C ASP A 60 7.65 12.34 1.42
N GLU A 61 7.77 13.43 2.17
CA GLU A 61 8.56 14.59 1.75
C GLU A 61 10.05 14.30 1.50
N LYS A 62 10.59 13.28 2.18
CA LYS A 62 11.98 12.83 1.95
C LYS A 62 12.21 12.40 0.50
N SER A 63 11.17 11.95 -0.19
CA SER A 63 11.22 11.58 -1.61
C SER A 63 11.51 12.76 -2.54
N LYS A 64 11.26 14.01 -2.12
CA LYS A 64 11.62 15.24 -2.88
C LYS A 64 13.12 15.34 -3.16
N ILE A 65 13.97 14.96 -2.19
CA ILE A 65 15.43 15.01 -2.35
C ILE A 65 15.88 14.04 -3.44
N ILE A 66 15.34 12.81 -3.43
CA ILE A 66 15.68 11.78 -4.41
C ILE A 66 15.16 12.18 -5.80
N SER A 67 13.95 12.70 -5.86
CA SER A 67 13.32 13.14 -7.11
C SER A 67 14.09 14.27 -7.78
N SER A 68 14.68 15.20 -7.02
CA SER A 68 15.49 16.29 -7.54
C SER A 68 16.71 15.78 -8.31
N ASN A 69 17.37 14.73 -7.82
CA ASN A 69 18.52 14.12 -8.49
C ASN A 69 18.12 13.45 -9.81
N ILE A 70 16.97 12.75 -9.82
CA ILE A 70 16.44 12.12 -11.04
C ILE A 70 16.02 13.19 -12.05
N LYS A 71 15.38 14.28 -11.59
CA LYS A 71 14.94 15.38 -12.45
C LYS A 71 16.12 16.07 -13.16
N LYS A 72 17.28 16.22 -12.50
CA LYS A 72 18.50 16.76 -13.15
C LYS A 72 18.92 15.91 -14.35
N LYS A 73 18.83 14.58 -14.24
CA LYS A 73 19.23 13.64 -15.31
C LYS A 73 18.18 13.51 -16.43
N PHE A 74 16.87 13.62 -16.09
CA PHE A 74 15.77 13.33 -17.00
C PHE A 74 14.78 14.49 -17.11
N LYS A 75 15.27 15.72 -17.30
CA LYS A 75 14.55 17.00 -17.19
C LYS A 75 13.14 17.01 -17.78
N ASN A 76 12.97 16.55 -19.03
CA ASN A 76 11.71 16.62 -19.78
C ASN A 76 10.91 15.32 -19.76
N ARG A 77 11.39 14.30 -19.04
CA ARG A 77 10.78 12.97 -19.02
C ARG A 77 10.40 12.51 -17.62
N PHE A 78 10.76 13.27 -16.58
CA PHE A 78 10.45 12.94 -15.19
C PHE A 78 9.77 14.11 -14.49
N PHE A 79 8.62 13.82 -13.91
CA PHE A 79 7.81 14.77 -13.14
C PHE A 79 7.48 14.15 -11.78
N PHE A 80 7.75 14.89 -10.69
CA PHE A 80 7.45 14.43 -9.34
C PHE A 80 6.39 15.33 -8.70
N LYS A 81 5.43 14.72 -8.03
CA LYS A 81 4.38 15.39 -7.25
C LYS A 81 4.35 14.80 -5.84
N ASN A 82 4.48 15.64 -4.81
CA ASN A 82 4.32 15.22 -3.43
C ASN A 82 2.82 15.20 -3.11
N LYS A 83 2.18 14.09 -3.43
CA LYS A 83 0.73 13.84 -3.27
C LYS A 83 0.47 12.42 -2.83
N LYS A 84 -0.69 12.20 -2.24
CA LYS A 84 -1.26 10.86 -2.03
C LYS A 84 -1.69 10.28 -3.38
N PHE A 85 -1.54 8.98 -3.58
CA PHE A 85 -1.92 8.36 -4.85
C PHE A 85 -3.43 8.25 -5.04
N SER A 86 -4.24 8.36 -3.98
CA SER A 86 -5.69 8.54 -4.12
C SER A 86 -6.06 9.81 -4.89
N GLN A 87 -5.17 10.80 -4.95
CA GLN A 87 -5.34 12.08 -5.65
C GLN A 87 -4.76 12.04 -7.09
N ILE A 88 -4.61 10.86 -7.68
CA ILE A 88 -4.06 10.69 -9.04
C ILE A 88 -4.90 11.38 -10.12
N ASN A 89 -6.21 11.52 -9.90
CA ASN A 89 -7.12 12.25 -10.80
C ASN A 89 -6.84 13.76 -10.88
N ASP A 90 -6.12 14.33 -9.89
CA ASP A 90 -5.73 15.75 -9.90
C ASP A 90 -4.52 16.02 -10.80
N LEU A 91 -3.99 14.98 -11.45
CA LEU A 91 -2.89 15.16 -12.41
C LEU A 91 -3.42 15.74 -13.72
N GLU A 92 -2.74 16.76 -14.22
CA GLU A 92 -3.03 17.37 -15.51
C GLU A 92 -2.57 16.47 -16.67
N LEU A 93 -3.37 15.44 -17.00
CA LEU A 93 -3.05 14.42 -17.99
C LEU A 93 -3.68 14.66 -19.37
N LYS A 94 -4.23 15.84 -19.64
CA LYS A 94 -5.10 16.13 -20.81
C LYS A 94 -4.50 15.77 -22.19
N LYS A 95 -3.18 15.74 -22.33
CA LYS A 95 -2.48 15.42 -23.58
C LYS A 95 -1.69 14.10 -23.53
N GLU A 96 -1.66 13.42 -22.38
CA GLU A 96 -0.81 12.25 -22.16
C GLU A 96 -1.61 10.95 -22.28
N THR A 97 -1.08 9.99 -23.00
CA THR A 97 -1.61 8.62 -22.98
C THR A 97 -0.86 7.83 -21.93
N VAL A 98 -1.52 7.58 -20.80
CA VAL A 98 -0.96 6.76 -19.73
C VAL A 98 -0.96 5.30 -20.14
N LYS A 99 0.21 4.70 -20.23
CA LYS A 99 0.41 3.29 -20.59
C LYS A 99 0.30 2.37 -19.40
N SER A 100 0.81 2.80 -18.24
CA SER A 100 0.67 2.02 -17.02
C SER A 100 0.67 2.88 -15.78
N ILE A 101 -0.02 2.38 -14.74
CA ILE A 101 -0.07 2.93 -13.39
C ILE A 101 0.40 1.84 -12.44
N ILE A 102 1.43 2.16 -11.63
CA ILE A 102 2.13 1.21 -10.77
C ILE A 102 1.92 1.62 -9.31
N PHE A 103 1.49 0.67 -8.49
CA PHE A 103 1.38 0.78 -7.04
C PHE A 103 2.27 -0.27 -6.39
N ASP A 104 3.28 0.15 -5.63
CA ASP A 104 4.09 -0.71 -4.76
C ASP A 104 3.74 -0.37 -3.32
N LEU A 105 2.77 -1.11 -2.75
CA LEU A 105 2.14 -0.75 -1.50
C LEU A 105 3.05 -0.99 -0.29
N GLY A 106 2.71 -0.37 0.82
CA GLY A 106 3.41 -0.53 2.09
C GLY A 106 4.47 0.54 2.35
N CYS A 107 5.36 0.27 3.30
CA CYS A 107 6.39 1.20 3.73
C CYS A 107 7.77 0.80 3.20
N SER A 108 8.57 1.79 2.82
CA SER A 108 9.93 1.55 2.36
C SER A 108 10.83 1.02 3.49
N TYR A 109 11.87 0.26 3.13
CA TYR A 109 12.87 -0.22 4.09
C TYR A 109 13.48 0.90 4.93
N THR A 110 13.73 2.06 4.32
CA THR A 110 14.27 3.25 5.02
C THR A 110 13.29 3.81 6.04
N GLN A 111 11.99 3.77 5.77
CA GLN A 111 10.96 4.17 6.74
C GLN A 111 10.87 3.20 7.92
N ILE A 112 10.96 1.89 7.69
CA ILE A 112 10.95 0.87 8.76
C ILE A 112 12.18 1.01 9.66
N LYS A 113 13.33 1.34 9.09
CA LYS A 113 14.61 1.50 9.82
C LYS A 113 14.74 2.83 10.54
N ASP A 114 13.91 3.82 10.24
CA ASP A 114 13.93 5.11 10.92
C ASP A 114 13.35 4.99 12.35
N PRO A 115 14.18 5.07 13.41
CA PRO A 115 13.69 4.88 14.78
C PRO A 115 12.64 5.92 15.19
N LYS A 116 12.70 7.13 14.59
CA LYS A 116 11.76 8.22 14.86
C LYS A 116 10.35 7.96 14.32
N LYS A 117 10.23 7.04 13.35
CA LYS A 117 8.93 6.68 12.77
C LYS A 117 8.17 5.64 13.59
N GLY A 118 8.81 4.84 14.44
CA GLY A 118 8.16 3.83 15.27
C GLY A 118 7.38 2.76 14.49
N LEU A 119 7.73 2.52 13.23
CA LEU A 119 7.06 1.54 12.36
C LEU A 119 7.44 0.09 12.71
N SER A 120 8.59 -0.10 13.35
CA SER A 120 9.05 -1.41 13.81
C SER A 120 8.77 -1.60 15.29
N PHE A 121 8.31 -2.78 15.70
CA PHE A 121 8.17 -3.16 17.10
C PHE A 121 9.52 -3.26 17.84
N ASN A 122 10.64 -3.27 17.11
CA ASN A 122 12.00 -3.18 17.67
C ASN A 122 12.46 -1.71 17.88
N SER A 123 11.65 -0.72 17.53
CA SER A 123 12.01 0.68 17.73
C SER A 123 11.95 1.05 19.21
N VAL A 124 12.89 1.90 19.64
CA VAL A 124 12.97 2.39 21.03
C VAL A 124 12.17 3.70 21.22
N GLY A 125 11.69 4.30 20.13
CA GLY A 125 11.06 5.61 20.12
C GLY A 125 9.56 5.63 20.39
N ASP A 126 8.98 6.80 20.20
CA ASP A 126 7.53 7.05 20.28
C ASP A 126 6.78 6.32 19.15
N LEU A 127 5.52 6.01 19.41
CA LEU A 127 4.59 5.40 18.45
C LEU A 127 4.10 6.45 17.43
N ASN A 128 4.98 6.85 16.50
CA ASN A 128 4.63 7.83 15.48
C ASN A 128 3.83 7.18 14.34
N MET A 129 4.43 6.24 13.62
CA MET A 129 3.93 5.48 12.48
C MET A 129 3.48 6.31 11.26
N LYS A 130 3.75 7.61 11.21
CA LYS A 130 3.44 8.48 10.06
C LYS A 130 4.36 8.18 8.88
N MET A 131 3.78 8.04 7.69
CA MET A 131 4.53 7.83 6.44
C MET A 131 4.66 9.11 5.59
N GLY A 132 4.00 10.19 5.97
CA GLY A 132 3.95 11.49 5.30
C GLY A 132 2.51 11.92 4.99
N LEU A 133 2.24 13.22 4.97
CA LEU A 133 0.90 13.80 4.80
C LEU A 133 -0.15 13.17 5.73
N ASN A 134 0.21 13.03 7.01
CA ASN A 134 -0.61 12.44 8.05
C ASN A 134 -1.00 13.47 9.10
N ASP A 135 -2.22 13.35 9.61
CA ASP A 135 -2.78 14.27 10.58
C ASP A 135 -2.46 13.86 12.04
N PHE A 136 -2.44 12.57 12.33
CA PHE A 136 -2.27 12.02 13.69
C PHE A 136 -1.29 10.84 13.70
N SER A 137 -0.81 10.47 14.89
CA SER A 137 0.15 9.40 15.13
C SER A 137 -0.50 8.18 15.80
N ALA A 138 0.17 7.03 15.80
CA ALA A 138 -0.28 5.84 16.52
C ALA A 138 -0.37 6.06 18.03
N LYS A 139 0.44 6.99 18.57
CA LYS A 139 0.35 7.40 19.98
C LYS A 139 -1.01 8.00 20.28
N GLU A 140 -1.50 8.93 19.45
CA GLU A 140 -2.82 9.54 19.62
C GLU A 140 -3.93 8.51 19.48
N VAL A 141 -3.81 7.58 18.52
CA VAL A 141 -4.77 6.47 18.37
C VAL A 141 -4.93 5.67 19.68
N ILE A 142 -3.81 5.26 20.27
CA ILE A 142 -3.80 4.45 21.49
C ILE A 142 -4.33 5.23 22.70
N HIS A 143 -4.04 6.53 22.78
CA HIS A 143 -4.40 7.33 23.95
C HIS A 143 -5.83 7.89 23.88
N LYS A 144 -6.36 8.17 22.68
CA LYS A 144 -7.65 8.84 22.52
C LYS A 144 -8.83 7.91 22.20
N LEU A 145 -8.63 6.85 21.41
CA LEU A 145 -9.72 5.97 21.01
C LEU A 145 -10.17 5.06 22.16
N ASP A 146 -11.45 4.74 22.19
CA ASP A 146 -12.02 3.82 23.17
C ASP A 146 -11.67 2.35 22.87
N GLN A 147 -12.03 1.45 23.79
CA GLN A 147 -11.73 0.03 23.67
C GLN A 147 -12.38 -0.60 22.44
N LYS A 148 -13.63 -0.23 22.12
CA LYS A 148 -14.38 -0.82 20.99
C LYS A 148 -13.76 -0.40 19.66
N ASP A 149 -13.31 0.83 19.55
CA ASP A 149 -12.66 1.35 18.35
C ASP A 149 -11.30 0.69 18.14
N LEU A 150 -10.45 0.60 19.18
CA LEU A 150 -9.18 -0.13 19.11
C LEU A 150 -9.38 -1.61 18.75
N GLU A 151 -10.41 -2.27 19.30
CA GLU A 151 -10.76 -3.65 18.96
C GLU A 151 -11.07 -3.78 17.46
N LYS A 152 -11.90 -2.89 16.88
CA LYS A 152 -12.24 -2.88 15.46
C LYS A 152 -10.99 -2.71 14.59
N ILE A 153 -10.13 -1.75 14.93
CA ILE A 153 -8.87 -1.49 14.20
C ILE A 153 -8.01 -2.75 14.18
N PHE A 154 -7.76 -3.36 15.34
CA PHE A 154 -6.90 -4.55 15.43
C PHE A 154 -7.51 -5.76 14.74
N LYS A 155 -8.83 -5.93 14.83
CA LYS A 155 -9.57 -7.02 14.19
C LYS A 155 -9.56 -6.89 12.67
N TYR A 156 -9.95 -5.74 12.14
CA TYR A 156 -10.17 -5.58 10.70
C TYR A 156 -8.89 -5.32 9.91
N PHE A 157 -7.95 -4.53 10.44
CA PHE A 157 -6.71 -4.20 9.74
C PHE A 157 -5.56 -5.14 10.05
N GLY A 158 -5.56 -5.75 11.24
CA GLY A 158 -4.53 -6.70 11.67
C GLY A 158 -4.91 -8.17 11.55
N ASP A 159 -6.18 -8.48 11.31
CA ASP A 159 -6.70 -9.85 11.47
C ASP A 159 -6.28 -10.45 12.83
N GLU A 160 -6.36 -9.62 13.89
CA GLU A 160 -5.92 -9.98 15.23
C GLU A 160 -7.05 -10.67 16.01
N LYS A 161 -6.85 -11.93 16.36
CA LYS A 161 -7.86 -12.72 17.07
C LYS A 161 -8.05 -12.31 18.54
N ASP A 162 -6.98 -11.82 19.17
CA ASP A 162 -6.99 -11.35 20.55
C ASP A 162 -7.29 -9.84 20.64
N SER A 163 -7.87 -9.22 19.60
CA SER A 163 -8.13 -7.77 19.47
C SER A 163 -8.83 -7.17 20.69
N LYS A 164 -9.91 -7.79 21.16
CA LYS A 164 -10.68 -7.35 22.33
C LYS A 164 -9.82 -7.30 23.60
N ARG A 165 -9.05 -8.35 23.85
CA ARG A 165 -8.21 -8.46 25.04
C ARG A 165 -7.04 -7.49 25.02
N ILE A 166 -6.45 -7.28 23.83
CA ILE A 166 -5.37 -6.32 23.64
C ILE A 166 -5.90 -4.91 23.84
N ALA A 167 -7.04 -4.55 23.22
CA ALA A 167 -7.67 -3.23 23.35
C ALA A 167 -8.01 -2.92 24.82
N TYR A 168 -8.63 -3.86 25.54
CA TYR A 168 -8.92 -3.72 26.97
C TYR A 168 -7.66 -3.41 27.78
N LYS A 169 -6.59 -4.19 27.59
CA LYS A 169 -5.34 -3.98 28.31
C LYS A 169 -4.66 -2.66 27.96
N ILE A 170 -4.73 -2.22 26.72
CA ILE A 170 -4.21 -0.91 26.32
C ILE A 170 -4.95 0.20 27.08
N VAL A 171 -6.29 0.20 27.05
CA VAL A 171 -7.08 1.22 27.74
C VAL A 171 -6.78 1.25 29.23
N LYS A 172 -6.75 0.09 29.90
CA LYS A 172 -6.42 0.00 31.32
C LYS A 172 -5.00 0.50 31.67
N ASN A 173 -4.02 0.20 30.80
CA ASN A 173 -2.62 0.55 31.08
C ASN A 173 -2.29 2.01 30.75
N ARG A 174 -2.97 2.65 29.76
CA ARG A 174 -2.72 4.06 29.43
C ARG A 174 -3.08 5.04 30.55
N GLU A 175 -4.00 4.65 31.43
CA GLU A 175 -4.37 5.41 32.62
C GLU A 175 -3.28 5.39 33.69
N ILE A 176 -2.47 4.32 33.72
CA ILE A 176 -1.40 4.14 34.71
C ILE A 176 -0.08 4.75 34.22
N LYS A 177 0.26 4.54 32.96
CA LYS A 177 1.55 4.95 32.37
C LYS A 177 1.43 5.23 30.88
N LYS A 178 2.17 6.25 30.43
CA LYS A 178 2.32 6.57 29.00
C LYS A 178 2.83 5.36 28.23
N ILE A 179 2.13 4.98 27.17
CA ILE A 179 2.48 3.82 26.34
C ILE A 179 3.43 4.28 25.24
N ASN A 180 4.67 3.77 25.27
CA ASN A 180 5.65 3.85 24.18
C ASN A 180 5.68 2.52 23.39
N THR A 181 6.53 2.44 22.36
CA THR A 181 6.66 1.26 21.51
C THR A 181 6.92 -0.04 22.29
N GLN A 182 7.90 -0.03 23.20
CA GLN A 182 8.28 -1.22 23.95
C GLN A 182 7.20 -1.65 24.95
N TYR A 183 6.55 -0.68 25.61
CA TYR A 183 5.47 -0.98 26.53
C TYR A 183 4.24 -1.52 25.83
N LEU A 184 3.92 -1.01 24.62
CA LEU A 184 2.88 -1.58 23.77
C LEU A 184 3.19 -3.04 23.42
N VAL A 185 4.44 -3.35 23.02
CA VAL A 185 4.85 -4.74 22.74
C VAL A 185 4.60 -5.65 23.93
N LYS A 186 5.02 -5.23 25.14
CA LYS A 186 4.77 -6.00 26.38
C LYS A 186 3.27 -6.22 26.63
N ILE A 187 2.44 -5.19 26.49
CA ILE A 187 0.98 -5.31 26.64
C ILE A 187 0.42 -6.34 25.66
N ILE A 188 0.86 -6.33 24.40
CA ILE A 188 0.40 -7.28 23.39
C ILE A 188 0.82 -8.70 23.78
N GLU A 189 2.08 -8.92 24.13
CA GLU A 189 2.62 -10.25 24.46
C GLU A 189 1.86 -10.90 25.62
N ILE A 190 1.62 -10.15 26.71
CA ILE A 190 0.84 -10.66 27.86
C ILE A 190 -0.66 -10.79 27.57
N SER A 191 -1.13 -10.25 26.43
CA SER A 191 -2.53 -10.32 26.02
C SER A 191 -2.82 -11.51 25.11
N LYS A 192 -1.81 -12.13 24.52
CA LYS A 192 -1.98 -13.28 23.62
C LYS A 192 -2.35 -14.56 24.35
N LYS A 193 -3.39 -15.25 23.89
CA LYS A 193 -3.76 -16.57 24.40
C LYS A 193 -2.80 -17.66 23.93
N LYS A 194 -2.35 -17.56 22.67
CA LYS A 194 -1.41 -18.52 22.06
C LYS A 194 -0.25 -17.75 21.44
N LYS A 195 0.97 -18.17 21.71
CA LYS A 195 2.14 -17.65 21.01
C LYS A 195 2.27 -18.31 19.64
N ASN A 196 2.47 -17.50 18.61
CA ASN A 196 2.80 -18.00 17.27
C ASN A 196 4.32 -17.87 17.10
N PHE A 197 5.01 -19.00 16.92
CA PHE A 197 6.46 -18.99 16.75
C PHE A 197 6.93 -18.51 15.37
N LYS A 198 6.02 -18.45 14.38
CA LYS A 198 6.37 -18.04 13.01
C LYS A 198 6.42 -16.52 12.82
N ILE A 199 5.64 -15.76 13.59
CA ILE A 199 5.58 -14.29 13.50
C ILE A 199 5.55 -13.69 14.90
N HIS A 200 6.21 -12.54 15.07
CA HIS A 200 6.23 -11.83 16.33
C HIS A 200 4.81 -11.41 16.77
N SER A 201 4.52 -11.53 18.08
CA SER A 201 3.17 -11.26 18.63
C SER A 201 2.63 -9.87 18.29
N ALA A 202 3.49 -8.86 18.22
CA ALA A 202 3.10 -7.49 17.93
C ALA A 202 2.85 -7.20 16.45
N THR A 203 3.27 -8.07 15.51
CA THR A 203 3.22 -7.79 14.06
C THR A 203 1.84 -7.34 13.60
N LYS A 204 0.78 -8.04 13.97
CA LYS A 204 -0.59 -7.76 13.53
C LYS A 204 -1.13 -6.43 14.07
N VAL A 205 -0.85 -6.12 15.31
CA VAL A 205 -1.28 -4.86 15.95
C VAL A 205 -0.52 -3.67 15.36
N PHE A 206 0.79 -3.80 15.15
CA PHE A 206 1.60 -2.76 14.51
C PHE A 206 1.15 -2.53 13.06
N GLN A 207 0.87 -3.59 12.30
CA GLN A 207 0.27 -3.47 10.97
C GLN A 207 -1.07 -2.71 11.02
N ALA A 208 -1.95 -3.07 11.95
CA ALA A 208 -3.26 -2.43 12.09
C ALA A 208 -3.15 -0.93 12.42
N LEU A 209 -2.27 -0.56 13.34
CA LEU A 209 -2.02 0.84 13.69
C LEU A 209 -1.42 1.60 12.50
N ARG A 210 -0.47 1.02 11.77
CA ARG A 210 0.14 1.63 10.59
C ARG A 210 -0.93 1.91 9.52
N ILE A 211 -1.74 0.91 9.21
CA ILE A 211 -2.84 1.03 8.24
C ILE A 211 -3.77 2.17 8.64
N PHE A 212 -4.19 2.20 9.90
CA PHE A 212 -5.12 3.22 10.40
C PHE A 212 -4.54 4.63 10.37
N VAL A 213 -3.31 4.82 10.89
CA VAL A 213 -2.61 6.12 10.91
C VAL A 213 -2.42 6.68 9.51
N ASN A 214 -2.13 5.82 8.55
CA ASN A 214 -1.83 6.22 7.18
C ASN A 214 -3.05 6.18 6.25
N LYS A 215 -4.22 5.79 6.75
CA LYS A 215 -5.44 5.60 5.96
C LYS A 215 -5.17 4.74 4.71
N GLU A 216 -4.40 3.64 4.88
CA GLU A 216 -3.88 2.85 3.75
C GLU A 216 -5.01 2.18 2.95
N ILE A 217 -6.16 1.91 3.57
CA ILE A 217 -7.29 1.24 2.91
C ILE A 217 -8.06 2.20 2.01
N SER A 218 -8.42 3.38 2.53
CA SER A 218 -9.10 4.40 1.71
C SER A 218 -8.17 4.89 0.58
N GLU A 219 -6.88 5.10 0.87
CA GLU A 219 -5.89 5.41 -0.15
C GLU A 219 -5.89 4.36 -1.27
N LEU A 220 -5.83 3.06 -0.93
CA LEU A 220 -5.82 1.97 -1.90
C LEU A 220 -7.10 1.92 -2.72
N ILE A 221 -8.26 1.96 -2.06
CA ILE A 221 -9.56 1.85 -2.74
C ILE A 221 -9.76 3.04 -3.69
N TYR A 222 -9.60 4.27 -3.21
CA TYR A 222 -9.77 5.46 -4.05
C TYR A 222 -8.64 5.59 -5.10
N GLY A 223 -7.42 5.18 -4.77
CA GLY A 223 -6.32 5.14 -5.72
C GLY A 223 -6.61 4.22 -6.91
N LEU A 224 -7.14 3.02 -6.65
CA LEU A 224 -7.53 2.07 -7.71
C LEU A 224 -8.71 2.58 -8.53
N ILE A 225 -9.74 3.14 -7.88
CA ILE A 225 -10.90 3.72 -8.56
C ILE A 225 -10.46 4.86 -9.49
N ASN A 226 -9.66 5.79 -8.98
CA ASN A 226 -9.19 6.94 -9.75
C ASN A 226 -8.20 6.53 -10.86
N ALA A 227 -7.32 5.55 -10.60
CA ALA A 227 -6.48 4.97 -11.65
C ALA A 227 -7.30 4.36 -12.77
N ALA A 228 -8.36 3.63 -12.42
CA ALA A 228 -9.27 3.04 -13.40
C ALA A 228 -10.03 4.08 -14.23
N LYS A 229 -10.33 5.26 -13.66
CA LYS A 229 -11.00 6.36 -14.37
C LYS A 229 -10.07 7.05 -15.37
N ILE A 230 -8.80 7.26 -15.03
CA ILE A 230 -7.87 8.01 -15.87
C ILE A 230 -7.16 7.17 -16.94
N ILE A 231 -6.96 5.87 -16.69
CA ILE A 231 -6.27 5.00 -17.65
C ILE A 231 -7.18 4.70 -18.83
N LYS A 232 -6.63 4.78 -20.04
CA LYS A 232 -7.37 4.50 -21.28
C LYS A 232 -7.38 3.00 -21.60
N PRO A 233 -8.32 2.52 -22.44
CA PRO A 233 -8.28 1.15 -22.96
C PRO A 233 -6.91 0.77 -23.53
N GLY A 234 -6.45 -0.44 -23.22
CA GLY A 234 -5.11 -0.94 -23.51
C GLY A 234 -4.06 -0.59 -22.44
N GLY A 235 -4.33 0.34 -21.53
CA GLY A 235 -3.43 0.66 -20.43
C GLY A 235 -3.48 -0.36 -19.31
N ILE A 236 -2.42 -0.45 -18.50
CA ILE A 236 -2.23 -1.48 -17.48
C ILE A 236 -2.16 -0.88 -16.09
N ILE A 237 -2.94 -1.41 -15.16
CA ILE A 237 -2.80 -1.11 -13.72
C ILE A 237 -2.09 -2.29 -13.06
N ILE A 238 -1.00 -1.99 -12.34
CA ILE A 238 -0.17 -2.97 -11.62
C ILE A 238 -0.16 -2.62 -10.14
N VAL A 239 -0.34 -3.63 -9.29
CA VAL A 239 -0.31 -3.48 -7.84
C VAL A 239 0.53 -4.58 -7.22
N VAL A 240 1.53 -4.18 -6.43
CA VAL A 240 2.29 -5.06 -5.54
C VAL A 240 1.76 -4.86 -4.13
N THR A 241 1.37 -5.95 -3.49
CA THR A 241 0.80 -5.98 -2.13
C THR A 241 1.70 -6.80 -1.21
N PHE A 242 1.73 -6.48 0.09
CA PHE A 242 2.61 -7.15 1.07
C PHE A 242 1.86 -7.85 2.20
N HIS A 243 0.56 -7.63 2.33
CA HIS A 243 -0.27 -8.35 3.30
C HIS A 243 -1.63 -8.76 2.72
N SER A 244 -2.29 -9.68 3.43
CA SER A 244 -3.51 -10.34 2.97
C SER A 244 -4.68 -9.38 2.73
N LEU A 245 -4.78 -8.30 3.50
CA LEU A 245 -5.88 -7.34 3.36
C LEU A 245 -5.76 -6.53 2.07
N GLU A 246 -4.55 -6.02 1.75
CA GLU A 246 -4.29 -5.37 0.45
C GLU A 246 -4.60 -6.33 -0.71
N ASP A 247 -4.06 -7.56 -0.67
CA ASP A 247 -4.28 -8.56 -1.71
C ASP A 247 -5.76 -8.90 -1.90
N LYS A 248 -6.54 -8.95 -0.81
CA LYS A 248 -8.00 -9.17 -0.84
C LYS A 248 -8.72 -8.04 -1.57
N ILE A 249 -8.36 -6.77 -1.29
CA ILE A 249 -8.97 -5.60 -1.94
C ILE A 249 -8.63 -5.59 -3.42
N VAL A 250 -7.34 -5.71 -3.78
CA VAL A 250 -6.87 -5.68 -5.17
C VAL A 250 -7.45 -6.85 -5.98
N LYS A 251 -7.45 -8.05 -5.39
CA LYS A 251 -8.07 -9.23 -6.02
C LYS A 251 -9.55 -9.01 -6.30
N PHE A 252 -10.29 -8.50 -5.32
CA PHE A 252 -11.72 -8.21 -5.49
C PHE A 252 -11.93 -7.16 -6.56
N PHE A 253 -11.19 -6.04 -6.50
CA PHE A 253 -11.28 -4.95 -7.46
C PHE A 253 -11.13 -5.43 -8.90
N PHE A 254 -10.04 -6.14 -9.20
CA PHE A 254 -9.82 -6.62 -10.56
C PHE A 254 -10.81 -7.71 -10.95
N LYS A 255 -11.14 -8.64 -10.04
CA LYS A 255 -12.04 -9.75 -10.35
C LYS A 255 -13.47 -9.27 -10.62
N SER A 256 -14.05 -8.42 -9.74
CA SER A 256 -15.43 -7.95 -9.89
C SER A 256 -15.65 -7.10 -11.14
N LEU A 257 -14.58 -6.45 -11.62
CA LEU A 257 -14.61 -5.59 -12.82
C LEU A 257 -14.17 -6.30 -14.11
N SER A 258 -13.78 -7.58 -14.04
CA SER A 258 -13.32 -8.36 -15.19
C SER A 258 -14.09 -9.66 -15.42
N GLU A 259 -14.83 -10.15 -14.43
CA GLU A 259 -15.60 -11.39 -14.57
C GLU A 259 -17.04 -11.07 -14.98
N ARG A 260 -17.52 -11.80 -16.00
CA ARG A 260 -18.94 -11.93 -16.24
C ARG A 260 -19.55 -12.67 -15.04
N LYS A 261 -20.51 -12.07 -14.35
CA LYS A 261 -21.32 -12.84 -13.38
C LYS A 261 -21.96 -13.95 -14.17
N SER A 262 -21.63 -15.21 -13.87
CA SER A 262 -22.30 -16.35 -14.51
C SER A 262 -23.77 -16.29 -14.15
N ILE A 263 -24.59 -16.00 -15.14
CA ILE A 263 -26.04 -16.06 -15.02
C ILE A 263 -26.37 -17.57 -15.00
N SER A 264 -27.23 -17.98 -14.09
CA SER A 264 -27.77 -19.35 -14.09
C SER A 264 -28.27 -19.69 -15.51
N ARG A 265 -28.02 -20.91 -15.97
CA ARG A 265 -28.47 -21.40 -17.29
C ARG A 265 -29.98 -21.22 -17.54
N TYR A 266 -30.73 -20.98 -16.49
CA TYR A 266 -32.20 -20.83 -16.49
C TYR A 266 -32.67 -19.36 -16.45
N MET A 267 -31.79 -18.37 -16.45
CA MET A 267 -32.19 -16.95 -16.53
C MET A 267 -32.04 -16.41 -17.96
N PRO A 268 -32.99 -15.55 -18.42
CA PRO A 268 -32.86 -14.88 -19.71
C PRO A 268 -31.53 -14.14 -19.81
N LYS A 269 -30.92 -14.12 -20.99
CA LYS A 269 -29.69 -13.34 -21.25
C LYS A 269 -29.97 -11.87 -20.95
N ILE A 270 -29.63 -11.45 -19.72
CA ILE A 270 -29.56 -10.03 -19.38
C ILE A 270 -28.34 -9.49 -20.10
N ASN A 271 -28.49 -8.34 -20.73
CA ASN A 271 -27.47 -7.63 -21.52
C ASN A 271 -26.06 -7.84 -20.96
N GLU A 272 -25.14 -8.26 -21.83
CA GLU A 272 -23.74 -8.52 -21.49
C GLU A 272 -23.16 -7.29 -20.78
N LYS A 273 -22.92 -7.40 -19.46
CA LYS A 273 -22.20 -6.35 -18.75
C LYS A 273 -20.81 -6.26 -19.33
N ASP A 274 -20.50 -5.13 -19.93
CA ASP A 274 -19.15 -4.81 -20.38
C ASP A 274 -18.16 -4.95 -19.22
N ASN A 275 -16.98 -5.52 -19.50
CA ASN A 275 -15.91 -5.62 -18.52
C ASN A 275 -15.05 -4.36 -18.55
N LEU A 276 -14.75 -3.81 -17.38
CA LEU A 276 -13.83 -2.69 -17.26
C LEU A 276 -12.38 -3.12 -17.54
N PHE A 277 -12.04 -4.34 -17.08
CA PHE A 277 -10.72 -4.92 -17.20
C PHE A 277 -10.73 -6.30 -17.85
N LYS A 278 -9.59 -6.63 -18.45
CA LYS A 278 -9.23 -7.96 -18.92
C LYS A 278 -8.10 -8.51 -18.05
N LEU A 279 -8.33 -9.67 -17.43
CA LEU A 279 -7.29 -10.38 -16.68
C LEU A 279 -6.60 -11.40 -17.58
N THR A 280 -5.29 -11.27 -17.72
CA THR A 280 -4.45 -12.26 -18.44
C THR A 280 -4.08 -13.43 -17.53
N ILE A 281 -3.95 -13.18 -16.23
CA ILE A 281 -3.65 -14.19 -15.21
C ILE A 281 -4.56 -14.02 -13.99
N LYS A 282 -5.01 -15.14 -13.41
CA LYS A 282 -5.87 -15.13 -12.20
C LYS A 282 -5.05 -15.19 -10.90
N LYS A 283 -3.92 -15.90 -10.93
CA LYS A 283 -3.02 -16.03 -9.77
C LYS A 283 -2.08 -14.82 -9.71
N PRO A 284 -1.67 -14.38 -8.50
CA PRO A 284 -0.66 -13.34 -8.39
C PRO A 284 0.71 -13.88 -8.82
N ILE A 285 1.55 -13.00 -9.36
CA ILE A 285 2.98 -13.27 -9.51
C ILE A 285 3.62 -13.05 -8.14
N VAL A 286 4.52 -13.95 -7.75
CA VAL A 286 5.24 -13.90 -6.47
C VAL A 286 6.75 -13.89 -6.71
N PRO A 287 7.54 -13.32 -5.81
CA PRO A 287 9.00 -13.29 -5.95
C PRO A 287 9.61 -14.69 -6.00
N THR A 288 10.67 -14.83 -6.78
CA THR A 288 11.46 -16.05 -6.82
C THR A 288 12.26 -16.25 -5.52
N ASN A 289 12.69 -17.48 -5.25
CA ASN A 289 13.56 -17.77 -4.09
C ASN A 289 14.87 -16.97 -4.14
N GLU A 290 15.40 -16.69 -5.34
CA GLU A 290 16.60 -15.88 -5.51
C GLU A 290 16.36 -14.41 -5.13
N GLU A 291 15.22 -13.85 -5.54
CA GLU A 291 14.84 -12.49 -5.14
C GLU A 291 14.66 -12.40 -3.62
N ILE A 292 13.98 -13.39 -3.00
CA ILE A 292 13.78 -13.42 -1.55
C ILE A 292 15.12 -13.49 -0.79
N LYS A 293 16.09 -14.24 -1.30
CA LYS A 293 17.45 -14.28 -0.72
C LYS A 293 18.15 -12.92 -0.79
N LYS A 294 18.03 -12.21 -1.93
CA LYS A 294 18.62 -10.87 -2.14
C LYS A 294 17.86 -9.77 -1.39
N ASN A 295 16.53 -9.87 -1.36
CA ASN A 295 15.61 -8.92 -0.74
C ASN A 295 14.59 -9.65 0.15
N PRO A 296 14.89 -9.97 1.42
CA PRO A 296 13.97 -10.68 2.31
C PRO A 296 12.63 -9.97 2.53
N SER A 297 12.56 -8.66 2.30
CA SER A 297 11.32 -7.88 2.41
C SER A 297 10.31 -8.25 1.32
N SER A 298 10.74 -8.83 0.19
CA SER A 298 9.86 -9.26 -0.90
C SER A 298 9.07 -10.54 -0.59
N ARG A 299 9.43 -11.30 0.46
CA ARG A 299 8.87 -12.64 0.77
C ARG A 299 7.34 -12.71 0.71
N SER A 300 6.65 -11.67 1.15
CA SER A 300 5.19 -11.64 1.21
C SER A 300 4.56 -10.91 0.03
N ALA A 301 5.36 -10.44 -0.92
CA ALA A 301 4.89 -9.66 -2.05
C ALA A 301 4.04 -10.49 -3.01
N LYS A 302 2.98 -9.87 -3.53
CA LYS A 302 2.11 -10.42 -4.56
C LYS A 302 1.80 -9.34 -5.57
N LEU A 303 2.16 -9.58 -6.82
CA LEU A 303 1.86 -8.68 -7.93
C LEU A 303 0.59 -9.14 -8.63
N ARG A 304 -0.35 -8.21 -8.80
CA ARG A 304 -1.53 -8.38 -9.66
C ARG A 304 -1.58 -7.25 -10.67
N PHE A 305 -2.08 -7.55 -11.85
CA PHE A 305 -2.31 -6.52 -12.87
C PHE A 305 -3.55 -6.82 -13.68
N ALA A 306 -4.08 -5.78 -14.30
CA ALA A 306 -5.19 -5.86 -15.22
C ALA A 306 -5.02 -4.86 -16.36
N ILE A 307 -5.47 -5.23 -17.54
CA ILE A 307 -5.48 -4.38 -18.74
C ILE A 307 -6.85 -3.73 -18.83
N LYS A 308 -6.90 -2.42 -18.96
CA LYS A 308 -8.16 -1.69 -19.20
C LYS A 308 -8.75 -2.15 -20.53
N ASP A 309 -10.00 -2.64 -20.48
CA ASP A 309 -10.70 -3.10 -21.69
C ASP A 309 -11.61 -1.99 -22.23
N LYS A 310 -12.58 -1.55 -21.45
CA LYS A 310 -13.55 -0.51 -21.84
C LYS A 310 -13.69 0.58 -20.78
N ASN A 311 -14.29 1.70 -21.15
CA ASN A 311 -14.72 2.72 -20.20
C ASN A 311 -16.13 2.39 -19.72
N ILE A 312 -16.28 2.22 -18.41
CA ILE A 312 -17.56 1.97 -17.76
C ILE A 312 -17.75 3.05 -16.70
N LEU A 313 -18.94 3.64 -16.67
CA LEU A 313 -19.33 4.64 -15.66
C LEU A 313 -19.89 3.92 -14.41
N ASN A 314 -19.77 4.57 -13.25
CA ASN A 314 -20.37 4.14 -11.98
C ASN A 314 -20.00 2.72 -11.52
N PHE A 315 -18.80 2.23 -11.87
CA PHE A 315 -18.31 0.91 -11.46
C PHE A 315 -17.90 0.85 -9.98
N GLU A 316 -17.69 1.99 -9.35
CA GLU A 316 -17.17 2.11 -7.98
C GLU A 316 -18.14 1.65 -6.89
N LYS A 317 -19.45 1.67 -7.14
CA LYS A 317 -20.49 1.39 -6.12
C LYS A 317 -20.28 0.02 -5.44
N GLU A 318 -20.13 -1.04 -6.23
CA GLU A 318 -19.92 -2.40 -5.71
C GLU A 318 -18.62 -2.53 -4.87
N ILE A 319 -17.58 -1.78 -5.25
CA ILE A 319 -16.30 -1.77 -4.52
C ILE A 319 -16.47 -1.07 -3.15
N LEU A 320 -17.11 0.10 -3.14
CA LEU A 320 -17.33 0.88 -1.92
C LEU A 320 -18.25 0.14 -0.95
N GLU A 321 -19.35 -0.43 -1.42
CA GLU A 321 -20.25 -1.25 -0.59
C GLU A 321 -19.52 -2.45 0.01
N LYS A 322 -18.72 -3.18 -0.76
CA LYS A 322 -17.98 -4.35 -0.31
C LYS A 322 -17.02 -4.06 0.82
N PHE A 323 -16.37 -2.91 0.79
CA PHE A 323 -15.35 -2.52 1.76
C PHE A 323 -15.78 -1.40 2.70
N ASN A 324 -17.09 -1.07 2.74
CA ASN A 324 -17.63 0.00 3.58
C ASN A 324 -17.23 -0.14 5.05
N TYR A 325 -17.27 -1.36 5.60
CA TYR A 325 -16.87 -1.62 6.99
C TYR A 325 -15.40 -1.27 7.30
N LEU A 326 -14.50 -1.35 6.30
CA LEU A 326 -13.11 -0.92 6.44
C LEU A 326 -13.00 0.60 6.39
N LEU A 327 -13.70 1.24 5.46
CA LEU A 327 -13.75 2.70 5.33
C LEU A 327 -14.35 3.34 6.59
N GLU A 328 -15.45 2.80 7.12
CA GLU A 328 -16.03 3.23 8.40
C GLU A 328 -15.05 3.06 9.57
N THR A 329 -14.24 1.98 9.56
CA THR A 329 -13.23 1.78 10.58
C THR A 329 -12.13 2.85 10.49
N GLU A 330 -11.70 3.28 9.29
CA GLU A 330 -10.75 4.40 9.14
C GLU A 330 -11.36 5.75 9.55
N ASN A 331 -12.67 5.95 9.36
CA ASN A 331 -13.37 7.17 9.75
C ASN A 331 -13.45 7.35 11.30
N LEU A 332 -13.18 6.29 12.08
CA LEU A 332 -12.98 6.44 13.53
C LEU A 332 -11.88 7.45 13.89
N SER A 333 -10.99 7.75 12.94
CA SER A 333 -9.97 8.81 13.08
C SER A 333 -10.55 10.19 13.39
N GLU A 334 -11.80 10.47 13.01
CA GLU A 334 -12.47 11.73 13.34
C GLU A 334 -12.64 11.95 14.84
N LYS A 335 -12.76 10.86 15.61
CA LYS A 335 -12.85 10.91 17.07
C LYS A 335 -11.57 11.42 17.74
N ILE A 336 -10.41 11.29 17.06
CA ILE A 336 -9.12 11.74 17.57
C ILE A 336 -9.09 13.27 17.75
N TRP A 337 -9.90 14.00 16.97
CA TRP A 337 -9.97 15.45 16.98
C TRP A 337 -11.11 15.99 17.85
N LYS A 338 -12.10 15.17 18.17
CA LYS A 338 -13.27 15.58 18.96
C LYS A 338 -13.04 15.44 20.46
N ASN A 339 -11.98 14.73 20.85
CA ASN A 339 -11.52 14.51 22.23
C ASN A 339 -10.13 15.16 22.42
#